data_dd6b1699e5cb06c3abe235d7a5ca67c3
#
_entry.id   dd6b1699e5cb06c3abe235d7a5ca67c3
#
_cell.length_a   1.000
_cell.length_b   1.000
_cell.length_c   1.000
_cell.angle_alpha   90.00
_cell.angle_beta   90.00
_cell.angle_gamma   90.00
#
_symmetry.space_group_name_H-M   'P 1'
#
loop_
_entity.id
_entity.type
_entity.pdbx_description
1 polymer ?
#
loop_
_entity_poly.entity_id
_entity_poly.type
_entity_poly.pdbx_seq_one_letter_code
_entity_poly.pdbx_strand_id
1 'polypeptide(L)'
;MVDNNAGVIIEGPLQDAEEGSVDKLLAINVNGVTLGARAAHPYLARTPGAQLLNMSSASAEYGQPQIAVYSASKFYVAGLTEALNLEWRKDDIRVVDVWPLWAKTDLVNGVKAKSLKRLGVRITPEQVAQAVWDAVHPKSRWAKGKVHHGVSKLDKALYLMKSLSPDRVAMCFARLIAG
;
A
#
# COMPACT_ATOMS: atom_id res chain seq x y z
N MET A 1 -11.57 -14.67 -2.89
CA MET A 1 -10.71 -13.50 -2.67
C MET A 1 -9.81 -13.27 -3.89
N VAL A 2 -9.54 -12.00 -4.22
CA VAL A 2 -8.52 -11.61 -5.21
C VAL A 2 -7.50 -10.72 -4.50
N ASP A 3 -6.20 -10.88 -4.83
CA ASP A 3 -5.10 -10.07 -4.30
C ASP A 3 -4.36 -9.39 -5.47
N ASN A 4 -4.45 -8.08 -5.53
CA ASN A 4 -3.67 -7.23 -6.41
C ASN A 4 -2.29 -6.98 -5.77
N ASN A 5 -1.41 -7.98 -5.83
CA ASN A 5 -0.11 -7.96 -5.17
C ASN A 5 1.04 -7.42 -6.03
N ALA A 6 0.94 -7.52 -7.35
CA ALA A 6 2.03 -7.13 -8.26
C ALA A 6 2.41 -5.65 -8.08
N GLY A 7 3.71 -5.36 -8.06
CA GLY A 7 4.22 -4.01 -7.95
C GLY A 7 5.70 -3.93 -8.25
N VAL A 8 6.12 -2.75 -8.71
CA VAL A 8 7.53 -2.41 -8.98
C VAL A 8 7.87 -1.07 -8.34
N ILE A 9 9.15 -0.85 -8.12
CA ILE A 9 9.70 0.41 -7.61
C ILE A 9 10.73 0.95 -8.59
N ILE A 10 10.79 2.26 -8.73
CA ILE A 10 11.92 2.98 -9.34
C ILE A 10 12.51 3.89 -8.29
N GLU A 11 13.82 3.96 -8.25
CA GLU A 11 14.57 4.76 -7.30
C GLU A 11 15.38 5.84 -8.03
N GLY A 12 15.59 6.93 -7.33
CA GLY A 12 16.37 8.08 -7.78
C GLY A 12 15.53 9.36 -7.81
N PRO A 13 16.19 10.51 -8.01
CA PRO A 13 15.50 11.78 -8.25
C PRO A 13 14.62 11.66 -9.50
N LEU A 14 13.43 12.24 -9.47
CA LEU A 14 12.47 12.10 -10.57
C LEU A 14 13.02 12.60 -11.91
N GLN A 15 13.79 13.68 -11.89
CA GLN A 15 14.39 14.26 -13.10
C GLN A 15 15.44 13.36 -13.76
N ASP A 16 15.97 12.38 -13.03
CA ASP A 16 16.99 11.44 -13.48
C ASP A 16 16.40 10.05 -13.80
N ALA A 17 15.07 9.93 -13.77
CA ALA A 17 14.41 8.67 -14.05
C ALA A 17 14.65 8.21 -15.49
N GLU A 18 14.99 6.95 -15.69
CA GLU A 18 15.18 6.34 -16.99
C GLU A 18 13.91 6.43 -17.83
N GLU A 19 14.06 6.71 -19.13
CA GLU A 19 12.95 6.83 -20.07
C GLU A 19 12.08 5.55 -20.04
N GLY A 20 10.76 5.70 -19.97
CA GLY A 20 9.81 4.59 -19.90
C GLY A 20 9.71 3.89 -18.54
N SER A 21 10.62 4.14 -17.60
CA SER A 21 10.56 3.52 -16.27
C SER A 21 9.34 3.97 -15.46
N VAL A 22 8.99 5.26 -15.58
CA VAL A 22 7.79 5.84 -14.96
C VAL A 22 6.53 5.20 -15.53
N ASP A 23 6.43 5.11 -16.86
CA ASP A 23 5.29 4.49 -17.55
C ASP A 23 5.12 3.03 -17.14
N LYS A 24 6.21 2.28 -17.07
CA LYS A 24 6.21 0.89 -16.60
C LYS A 24 5.69 0.79 -15.16
N LEU A 25 6.15 1.67 -14.26
CA LEU A 25 5.67 1.68 -12.88
C LEU A 25 4.17 1.99 -12.82
N LEU A 26 3.71 3.02 -13.54
CA LEU A 26 2.30 3.39 -13.55
C LEU A 26 1.42 2.30 -14.19
N ALA A 27 1.90 1.67 -15.26
CA ALA A 27 1.20 0.55 -15.89
C ALA A 27 0.97 -0.62 -14.91
N ILE A 28 1.95 -0.93 -14.06
CA ILE A 28 1.86 -2.04 -13.11
C ILE A 28 1.12 -1.61 -11.84
N ASN A 29 1.61 -0.56 -11.16
CA ASN A 29 1.14 -0.20 -9.82
C ASN A 29 -0.21 0.53 -9.81
N VAL A 30 -0.61 1.16 -10.91
CA VAL A 30 -1.85 1.94 -11.04
C VAL A 30 -2.83 1.23 -11.95
N ASN A 31 -2.50 1.10 -13.24
CA ASN A 31 -3.40 0.49 -14.22
C ASN A 31 -3.64 -0.98 -13.91
N GLY A 32 -2.60 -1.74 -13.54
CA GLY A 32 -2.71 -3.16 -13.18
C GLY A 32 -3.69 -3.39 -12.03
N VAL A 33 -3.58 -2.61 -10.95
CA VAL A 33 -4.49 -2.70 -9.79
C VAL A 33 -5.91 -2.32 -10.19
N THR A 34 -6.08 -1.25 -10.95
CA THR A 34 -7.41 -0.78 -11.43
C THR A 34 -8.08 -1.82 -12.32
N LEU A 35 -7.35 -2.32 -13.32
CA LEU A 35 -7.87 -3.31 -14.25
C LEU A 35 -8.13 -4.66 -13.57
N GLY A 36 -7.26 -5.06 -12.65
CA GLY A 36 -7.44 -6.25 -11.81
C GLY A 36 -8.71 -6.17 -10.98
N ALA A 37 -8.92 -5.06 -10.28
CA ALA A 37 -10.14 -4.81 -9.52
C ALA A 37 -11.39 -4.86 -10.42
N ARG A 38 -11.37 -4.14 -11.54
CA ARG A 38 -12.46 -4.10 -12.51
C ARG A 38 -12.80 -5.49 -13.07
N ALA A 39 -11.79 -6.27 -13.45
CA ALA A 39 -11.98 -7.62 -13.99
C ALA A 39 -12.49 -8.61 -12.94
N ALA A 40 -12.09 -8.44 -11.67
CA ALA A 40 -12.50 -9.30 -10.56
C ALA A 40 -13.96 -9.05 -10.13
N HIS A 41 -14.47 -7.81 -10.25
CA HIS A 41 -15.76 -7.41 -9.71
C HIS A 41 -16.92 -8.37 -10.07
N PRO A 42 -17.18 -8.76 -11.35
CA PRO A 42 -18.32 -9.61 -11.69
C PRO A 42 -18.24 -11.02 -11.07
N TYR A 43 -17.06 -11.47 -10.69
CA TYR A 43 -16.86 -12.75 -10.00
C TYR A 43 -17.04 -12.60 -8.50
N LEU A 44 -16.49 -11.53 -7.93
CA LEU A 44 -16.63 -11.21 -6.51
C LEU A 44 -18.10 -10.96 -6.15
N ALA A 45 -18.84 -10.20 -6.96
CA ALA A 45 -20.25 -9.88 -6.74
C ALA A 45 -21.17 -11.13 -6.71
N ARG A 46 -20.74 -12.25 -7.29
CA ARG A 46 -21.47 -13.52 -7.24
C ARG A 46 -21.01 -14.49 -6.15
N THR A 47 -20.00 -14.07 -5.36
CA THR A 47 -19.40 -14.90 -4.33
C THR A 47 -19.70 -14.32 -2.95
N PRO A 48 -20.57 -14.95 -2.14
CA PRO A 48 -20.88 -14.44 -0.80
C PRO A 48 -19.64 -14.22 0.06
N GLY A 49 -19.57 -13.09 0.73
CA GLY A 49 -18.44 -12.71 1.58
C GLY A 49 -17.12 -12.50 0.83
N ALA A 50 -17.20 -12.15 -0.46
CA ALA A 50 -16.04 -11.92 -1.30
C ALA A 50 -15.18 -10.74 -0.82
N GLN A 51 -13.89 -10.80 -1.12
CA GLN A 51 -12.94 -9.76 -0.73
C GLN A 51 -11.95 -9.46 -1.87
N LEU A 52 -11.65 -8.17 -2.05
CA LEU A 52 -10.52 -7.67 -2.81
C LEU A 52 -9.48 -7.15 -1.83
N LEU A 53 -8.23 -7.59 -1.96
CA LEU A 53 -7.09 -7.05 -1.24
C LEU A 53 -6.15 -6.37 -2.23
N ASN A 54 -5.65 -5.20 -1.87
CA ASN A 54 -4.64 -4.48 -2.63
C ASN A 54 -3.35 -4.40 -1.82
N MET A 55 -2.20 -4.73 -2.43
CA MET A 55 -0.91 -4.53 -1.80
C MET A 55 -0.47 -3.07 -1.95
N SER A 56 -0.68 -2.28 -0.91
CA SER A 56 -0.22 -0.91 -0.82
C SER A 56 1.18 -0.83 -0.19
N SER A 57 1.47 0.16 0.59
CA SER A 57 2.73 0.38 1.30
C SER A 57 2.55 1.48 2.35
N ALA A 58 3.37 1.49 3.40
CA ALA A 58 3.52 2.66 4.25
C ALA A 58 4.00 3.93 3.48
N SER A 59 4.47 3.77 2.24
CA SER A 59 4.72 4.89 1.32
C SER A 59 3.46 5.63 0.87
N ALA A 60 2.25 5.12 1.20
CA ALA A 60 0.99 5.84 1.03
C ALA A 60 0.69 6.82 2.18
N GLU A 61 1.49 6.84 3.24
CA GLU A 61 1.30 7.76 4.36
C GLU A 61 1.92 9.14 4.09
N TYR A 62 3.05 9.18 3.40
CA TYR A 62 3.77 10.42 3.04
C TYR A 62 4.59 10.24 1.76
N GLY A 63 4.72 11.33 1.00
CA GLY A 63 5.56 11.35 -0.20
C GLY A 63 7.04 11.18 0.17
N GLN A 64 7.72 10.20 -0.43
CA GLN A 64 9.10 9.89 -0.11
C GLN A 64 10.05 10.36 -1.22
N PRO A 65 11.10 11.15 -0.87
CA PRO A 65 12.19 11.48 -1.80
C PRO A 65 12.83 10.19 -2.34
N GLN A 66 13.37 10.27 -3.54
CA GLN A 66 14.04 9.17 -4.26
C GLN A 66 13.13 8.03 -4.72
N ILE A 67 11.89 7.96 -4.26
CA ILE A 67 10.86 7.01 -4.72
C ILE A 67 9.52 7.73 -4.93
N ALA A 68 9.56 8.94 -5.47
CA ALA A 68 8.40 9.83 -5.54
C ALA A 68 7.23 9.21 -6.31
N VAL A 69 7.48 8.67 -7.51
CA VAL A 69 6.43 8.05 -8.34
C VAL A 69 5.88 6.78 -7.70
N TYR A 70 6.75 5.96 -7.09
CA TYR A 70 6.31 4.80 -6.33
C TYR A 70 5.39 5.21 -5.18
N SER A 71 5.81 6.19 -4.39
CA SER A 71 5.00 6.73 -3.29
C SER A 71 3.63 7.20 -3.80
N ALA A 72 3.60 8.02 -4.86
CA ALA A 72 2.36 8.49 -5.49
C ALA A 72 1.47 7.33 -5.95
N SER A 73 2.05 6.27 -6.53
CA SER A 73 1.29 5.08 -6.93
C SER A 73 0.65 4.36 -5.74
N LYS A 74 1.30 4.35 -4.57
CA LYS A 74 0.74 3.74 -3.36
C LYS A 74 -0.34 4.60 -2.69
N PHE A 75 -0.27 5.93 -2.78
CA PHE A 75 -1.38 6.82 -2.46
C PHE A 75 -2.60 6.54 -3.36
N TYR A 76 -2.36 6.35 -4.66
CA TYR A 76 -3.43 5.97 -5.59
C TYR A 76 -4.12 4.68 -5.15
N VAL A 77 -3.35 3.63 -4.84
CA VAL A 77 -3.89 2.34 -4.38
C VAL A 77 -4.71 2.49 -3.11
N ALA A 78 -4.24 3.29 -2.14
CA ALA A 78 -4.97 3.55 -0.90
C ALA A 78 -6.32 4.25 -1.16
N GLY A 79 -6.33 5.33 -1.93
CA GLY A 79 -7.55 6.06 -2.29
C GLY A 79 -8.53 5.21 -3.11
N LEU A 80 -8.01 4.40 -4.06
CA LEU A 80 -8.83 3.45 -4.81
C LEU A 80 -9.47 2.40 -3.87
N THR A 81 -8.72 1.89 -2.91
CA THR A 81 -9.21 0.91 -1.92
C THR A 81 -10.36 1.47 -1.10
N GLU A 82 -10.22 2.72 -0.61
CA GLU A 82 -11.28 3.41 0.15
C GLU A 82 -12.54 3.57 -0.69
N ALA A 83 -12.40 4.09 -1.92
CA ALA A 83 -13.51 4.31 -2.83
C ALA A 83 -14.25 3.01 -3.14
N LEU A 84 -13.52 1.96 -3.54
CA LEU A 84 -14.11 0.66 -3.88
C LEU A 84 -14.72 -0.03 -2.64
N ASN A 85 -14.15 0.17 -1.44
CA ASN A 85 -14.75 -0.36 -0.21
C ASN A 85 -16.16 0.23 0.02
N LEU A 86 -16.39 1.48 -0.33
CA LEU A 86 -17.69 2.13 -0.23
C LEU A 86 -18.62 1.73 -1.38
N GLU A 87 -18.14 1.77 -2.61
CA GLU A 87 -18.94 1.47 -3.82
C GLU A 87 -19.46 0.02 -3.83
N TRP A 88 -18.62 -0.94 -3.43
CA TRP A 88 -18.93 -2.37 -3.54
C TRP A 88 -19.60 -2.97 -2.30
N ARG A 89 -19.91 -2.12 -1.29
CA ARG A 89 -20.71 -2.56 -0.13
C ARG A 89 -22.07 -3.11 -0.53
N LYS A 90 -22.70 -2.54 -1.56
CA LYS A 90 -24.00 -3.00 -2.07
C LYS A 90 -23.94 -4.44 -2.63
N ASP A 91 -22.77 -4.87 -3.07
CA ASP A 91 -22.50 -6.19 -3.65
C ASP A 91 -21.91 -7.17 -2.61
N ASP A 92 -21.93 -6.80 -1.29
CA ASP A 92 -21.31 -7.55 -0.17
C ASP A 92 -19.82 -7.89 -0.41
N ILE A 93 -19.11 -7.04 -1.13
CA ILE A 93 -17.67 -7.17 -1.37
C ILE A 93 -16.92 -6.27 -0.39
N ARG A 94 -16.00 -6.85 0.37
CA ARG A 94 -15.10 -6.11 1.24
C ARG A 94 -13.80 -5.80 0.50
N VAL A 95 -13.39 -4.52 0.46
CA VAL A 95 -12.14 -4.08 -0.15
C VAL A 95 -11.22 -3.55 0.93
N VAL A 96 -9.98 -4.06 0.97
CA VAL A 96 -8.97 -3.70 1.99
C VAL A 96 -7.60 -3.62 1.36
N ASP A 97 -6.67 -2.98 2.06
CA ASP A 97 -5.25 -3.03 1.69
C ASP A 97 -4.33 -3.33 2.87
N VAL A 98 -3.10 -3.73 2.53
CA VAL A 98 -2.02 -3.96 3.50
C VAL A 98 -0.89 -2.98 3.21
N TRP A 99 -0.35 -2.35 4.26
CA TRP A 99 0.65 -1.28 4.22
C TRP A 99 1.95 -1.71 4.89
N PRO A 100 2.78 -2.54 4.28
CA PRO A 100 4.07 -2.88 4.82
C PRO A 100 5.05 -1.71 4.73
N LEU A 101 5.88 -1.53 5.76
CA LEU A 101 7.17 -0.85 5.65
C LEU A 101 8.13 -1.71 4.80
N TRP A 102 9.42 -1.39 4.80
CA TRP A 102 10.43 -2.11 4.04
C TRP A 102 10.49 -3.59 4.45
N ALA A 103 10.05 -4.47 3.55
CA ALA A 103 10.04 -5.92 3.72
C ALA A 103 11.20 -6.58 2.95
N LYS A 104 11.73 -7.68 3.47
CA LYS A 104 12.83 -8.47 2.88
C LYS A 104 12.35 -9.24 1.65
N THR A 105 12.20 -8.54 0.52
CA THR A 105 11.79 -9.08 -0.77
C THR A 105 12.71 -8.58 -1.87
N ASP A 106 12.65 -9.17 -3.05
CA ASP A 106 13.44 -8.72 -4.20
C ASP A 106 13.14 -7.27 -4.62
N LEU A 107 11.97 -6.75 -4.27
CA LEU A 107 11.58 -5.36 -4.53
C LEU A 107 12.55 -4.34 -3.94
N VAL A 108 13.20 -4.66 -2.80
CA VAL A 108 14.12 -3.75 -2.10
C VAL A 108 15.59 -3.98 -2.47
N ASN A 109 15.88 -4.98 -3.30
CA ASN A 109 17.24 -5.25 -3.74
C ASN A 109 17.80 -4.09 -4.55
N GLY A 110 18.91 -3.52 -4.07
CA GLY A 110 19.55 -2.37 -4.70
C GLY A 110 18.99 -1.00 -4.32
N VAL A 111 17.84 -0.93 -3.64
CA VAL A 111 17.24 0.35 -3.19
C VAL A 111 18.12 1.01 -2.12
N LYS A 112 18.46 2.29 -2.34
CA LYS A 112 19.33 3.09 -1.45
C LYS A 112 18.58 4.22 -0.75
N ALA A 113 17.25 4.27 -0.88
CA ALA A 113 16.41 5.32 -0.30
C ALA A 113 16.75 5.57 1.17
N LYS A 114 16.78 6.85 1.58
CA LYS A 114 17.15 7.23 2.97
C LYS A 114 16.19 6.63 4.00
N SER A 115 14.90 6.52 3.67
CA SER A 115 13.91 5.86 4.52
C SER A 115 14.25 4.38 4.78
N LEU A 116 14.73 3.66 3.76
CA LEU A 116 15.18 2.28 3.92
C LEU A 116 16.39 2.20 4.85
N LYS A 117 17.37 3.11 4.70
CA LYS A 117 18.55 3.14 5.57
C LYS A 117 18.21 3.46 7.02
N ARG A 118 17.25 4.38 7.26
CA ARG A 118 16.86 4.83 8.62
C ARG A 118 15.93 3.86 9.33
N LEU A 119 14.93 3.33 8.62
CA LEU A 119 13.95 2.41 9.22
C LEU A 119 14.43 0.95 9.22
N GLY A 120 15.34 0.62 8.29
CA GLY A 120 15.84 -0.73 8.08
C GLY A 120 14.82 -1.65 7.41
N VAL A 121 15.31 -2.77 6.89
CA VAL A 121 14.47 -3.83 6.31
C VAL A 121 14.22 -4.87 7.40
N ARG A 122 13.14 -4.71 8.15
CA ARG A 122 12.84 -5.50 9.37
C ARG A 122 11.69 -6.46 9.21
N ILE A 123 10.81 -6.22 8.23
CA ILE A 123 9.62 -7.04 8.00
C ILE A 123 10.01 -8.22 7.11
N THR A 124 9.55 -9.42 7.45
CA THR A 124 9.74 -10.61 6.61
C THR A 124 8.53 -10.83 5.70
N PRO A 125 8.67 -11.58 4.59
CA PRO A 125 7.53 -11.95 3.74
C PRO A 125 6.42 -12.67 4.51
N GLU A 126 6.78 -13.51 5.48
CA GLU A 126 5.83 -14.27 6.32
C GLU A 126 5.01 -13.32 7.21
N GLN A 127 5.61 -12.24 7.72
CA GLN A 127 4.89 -11.22 8.48
C GLN A 127 3.90 -10.45 7.61
N VAL A 128 4.26 -10.18 6.34
CA VAL A 128 3.32 -9.57 5.37
C VAL A 128 2.18 -10.55 5.07
N ALA A 129 2.48 -11.82 4.79
CA ALA A 129 1.48 -12.86 4.56
C ALA A 129 0.53 -13.03 5.76
N GLN A 130 1.06 -12.97 6.99
CA GLN A 130 0.24 -13.01 8.20
C GLN A 130 -0.69 -11.78 8.31
N ALA A 131 -0.20 -10.60 7.95
CA ALA A 131 -1.04 -9.40 7.94
C ALA A 131 -2.14 -9.46 6.88
N VAL A 132 -1.84 -10.03 5.70
CA VAL A 132 -2.84 -10.33 4.67
C VAL A 132 -3.90 -11.29 5.23
N TRP A 133 -3.46 -12.39 5.84
CA TRP A 133 -4.37 -13.37 6.46
C TRP A 133 -5.28 -12.73 7.51
N ASP A 134 -4.72 -11.94 8.42
CA ASP A 134 -5.49 -11.25 9.48
C ASP A 134 -6.46 -10.21 8.90
N ALA A 135 -6.07 -9.53 7.81
CA ALA A 135 -6.91 -8.56 7.14
C ALA A 135 -8.16 -9.20 6.51
N VAL A 136 -8.01 -10.39 5.90
CA VAL A 136 -9.11 -11.09 5.25
C VAL A 136 -9.91 -12.01 6.19
N HIS A 137 -9.39 -12.30 7.40
CA HIS A 137 -10.06 -13.07 8.45
C HIS A 137 -10.27 -12.24 9.73
N PRO A 138 -11.07 -11.15 9.69
CA PRO A 138 -11.25 -10.27 10.84
C PRO A 138 -11.95 -10.98 12.00
N LYS A 139 -11.36 -10.91 13.20
CA LYS A 139 -11.84 -11.58 14.42
C LYS A 139 -12.99 -10.85 15.12
N SER A 140 -13.38 -9.65 14.67
CA SER A 140 -14.43 -8.86 15.28
C SER A 140 -15.14 -7.95 14.27
N ARG A 141 -16.34 -7.45 14.60
CA ARG A 141 -17.05 -6.47 13.76
C ARG A 141 -16.24 -5.18 13.56
N TRP A 142 -15.53 -4.74 14.60
CA TRP A 142 -14.66 -3.57 14.51
C TRP A 142 -13.48 -3.82 13.54
N ALA A 143 -12.84 -4.99 13.65
CA ALA A 143 -11.78 -5.38 12.72
C ALA A 143 -12.30 -5.54 11.27
N LYS A 144 -13.54 -5.99 11.08
CA LYS A 144 -14.17 -6.07 9.76
C LYS A 144 -14.37 -4.70 9.11
N GLY A 145 -14.60 -3.65 9.90
CA GLY A 145 -14.75 -2.27 9.41
C GLY A 145 -13.43 -1.58 9.04
N LYS A 146 -12.28 -2.18 9.38
CA LYS A 146 -10.98 -1.61 9.07
C LYS A 146 -10.62 -1.82 7.60
N VAL A 147 -10.15 -0.75 6.92
CA VAL A 147 -9.77 -0.77 5.50
C VAL A 147 -8.26 -0.94 5.35
N HIS A 148 -7.46 -0.13 6.05
CA HIS A 148 -6.00 -0.13 5.93
C HIS A 148 -5.33 -0.96 7.04
N HIS A 149 -4.47 -1.90 6.66
CA HIS A 149 -3.84 -2.85 7.59
C HIS A 149 -2.32 -2.72 7.59
N GLY A 150 -1.75 -2.15 8.64
CA GLY A 150 -0.30 -2.16 8.86
C GLY A 150 0.20 -3.54 9.31
N VAL A 151 1.44 -3.87 8.97
CA VAL A 151 2.08 -5.16 9.27
C VAL A 151 2.70 -5.18 10.65
N SER A 152 3.55 -4.20 10.95
CA SER A 152 4.27 -4.09 12.22
C SER A 152 3.62 -3.09 13.18
N LYS A 153 4.10 -3.02 14.42
CA LYS A 153 3.70 -1.98 15.36
C LYS A 153 4.14 -0.59 14.91
N LEU A 154 5.27 -0.52 14.19
CA LEU A 154 5.86 0.75 13.75
C LEU A 154 5.03 1.38 12.64
N ASP A 155 4.64 0.63 11.60
CA ASP A 155 3.80 1.15 10.53
C ASP A 155 2.40 1.54 11.03
N LYS A 156 1.82 0.76 11.97
CA LYS A 156 0.56 1.14 12.65
C LYS A 156 0.69 2.45 13.43
N ALA A 157 1.82 2.66 14.13
CA ALA A 157 2.08 3.88 14.87
C ALA A 157 2.29 5.08 13.93
N LEU A 158 3.04 4.91 12.84
CA LEU A 158 3.27 5.95 11.82
C LEU A 158 1.97 6.37 11.16
N TYR A 159 1.12 5.42 10.78
CA TYR A 159 -0.21 5.69 10.25
C TYR A 159 -1.07 6.53 11.22
N LEU A 160 -1.16 6.12 12.49
CA LEU A 160 -1.93 6.84 13.49
C LEU A 160 -1.37 8.26 13.69
N MET A 161 -0.06 8.39 13.79
CA MET A 161 0.60 9.69 13.94
C MET A 161 0.31 10.60 12.74
N LYS A 162 0.41 10.10 11.51
CA LYS A 162 0.09 10.87 10.30
C LYS A 162 -1.39 11.29 10.28
N SER A 163 -2.31 10.41 10.65
CA SER A 163 -3.75 10.66 10.62
C SER A 163 -4.19 11.74 11.63
N LEU A 164 -3.44 11.89 12.73
CA LEU A 164 -3.75 12.84 13.81
C LEU A 164 -2.93 14.13 13.74
N SER A 165 -1.91 14.20 12.86
CA SER A 165 -0.98 15.33 12.83
C SER A 165 -1.38 16.37 11.77
N PRO A 166 -1.31 17.68 12.10
CA PRO A 166 -1.35 18.72 11.08
C PRO A 166 -0.25 18.56 10.03
N ASP A 167 -0.49 18.99 8.79
CA ASP A 167 0.42 18.80 7.66
C ASP A 167 1.86 19.24 7.95
N ARG A 168 2.06 20.38 8.63
CA ARG A 168 3.40 20.86 8.98
C ARG A 168 4.15 19.88 9.87
N VAL A 169 3.48 19.26 10.84
CA VAL A 169 4.05 18.26 11.75
C VAL A 169 4.34 16.98 10.99
N ALA A 170 3.38 16.50 10.20
CA ALA A 170 3.56 15.32 9.35
C ALA A 170 4.74 15.48 8.39
N MET A 171 4.90 16.66 7.75
CA MET A 171 6.03 16.95 6.87
C MET A 171 7.37 17.06 7.61
N CYS A 172 7.38 17.52 8.86
CA CYS A 172 8.59 17.51 9.69
C CYS A 172 9.05 16.06 9.96
N PHE A 173 8.14 15.16 10.31
CA PHE A 173 8.43 13.74 10.48
C PHE A 173 8.87 13.08 9.16
N ALA A 174 8.21 13.39 8.04
CA ALA A 174 8.62 12.88 6.73
C ALA A 174 10.06 13.29 6.38
N ARG A 175 10.45 14.55 6.65
CA ARG A 175 11.84 15.02 6.49
C ARG A 175 12.80 14.28 7.41
N LEU A 176 12.41 14.00 8.65
CA LEU A 176 13.23 13.26 9.59
C LEU A 176 13.45 11.80 9.17
N ILE A 177 12.46 11.16 8.54
CA ILE A 177 12.51 9.75 8.15
C ILE A 177 13.12 9.56 6.75
N ALA A 178 12.80 10.42 5.80
CA ALA A 178 13.12 10.22 4.39
C ALA A 178 13.89 11.37 3.71
N GLY A 179 13.98 12.52 4.37
CA GLY A 179 14.68 13.72 3.85
C GLY A 179 16.21 13.72 3.94
#